data_4960dd5b1462cd598d5f7db4e94e7014
#
_entry.id   4960dd5b1462cd598d5f7db4e94e7014
#
_cell.length_a   1.000
_cell.length_b   1.000
_cell.length_c   1.000
_cell.angle_alpha   90.00
_cell.angle_beta   90.00
_cell.angle_gamma   90.00
#
_symmetry.space_group_name_H-M   'P 1'
#
loop_
_entity.id
_entity.type
_entity.pdbx_description
1 polymer ?
#
loop_
_entity_poly.entity_id
_entity_poly.type
_entity_poly.pdbx_seq_one_letter_code
_entity_poly.pdbx_strand_id
1 'polypeptide(L)'
;MSVDYYGRMRFKPVLVPLLLSLAFGLHAQSPAKSEPGFKSSAMDSLLFYQLLVGELNARSEEPDAAFALLLDAARKTADPAVYRRAIQIAIQARAGESALKAAKAWSQAIPASAQAHRYTWQILLGLNRTAETLEPLKREIALTPAGELRDLLWALPGNYLRASDRRLAASTVQGALAGVLNDKAVGATAWAVVGRFWLAASDKPAALSAANKSFAIDNKSEHAALLALSLMSPDLPPAENLVKQHLPHARPEFRMAYIKALLDVHRTDEATAELEIIKTRSPGYADAWLIDGALALQMKQLPLAEQQLQRYLDLVEGQPLDQQAPEIRRGRAQALMSMAQIAQLRKQPEKADAWLQRVDNPDDVLRAQIRRASIMAQQGRLEEALALINSQVERAEPDAALKRAAVVQILKDQKLFDRARDELKAAMLQSPDDADLAYDLAMVNEKLGDLVEMERLLRGLIAAKPQDPHAYNALGYSLADRKLRLPEAKQLITQALELAPGDPYITDSLAWAEFRSGNNDEALRLLQSAFKSKPDA
;
A
#
# COMPACT_ATOMS: atom_id res chain seq x y z
N MET A 1 -16.92 18.20 11.51
CA MET A 1 -15.64 17.50 11.64
C MET A 1 -15.58 16.46 10.54
N SER A 2 -15.00 16.77 9.40
CA SER A 2 -14.77 15.81 8.32
C SER A 2 -13.40 15.18 8.57
N VAL A 3 -13.39 13.89 8.81
CA VAL A 3 -12.17 13.09 8.88
C VAL A 3 -11.82 12.71 7.45
N ASP A 4 -10.73 13.27 6.92
CA ASP A 4 -10.15 12.87 5.64
C ASP A 4 -9.64 11.43 5.74
N TYR A 5 -10.32 10.52 5.08
CA TYR A 5 -10.08 9.07 5.08
C TYR A 5 -9.16 8.62 3.93
N TYR A 6 -8.17 9.43 3.55
CA TYR A 6 -7.13 9.01 2.61
C TYR A 6 -5.75 9.45 3.09
N GLY A 7 -5.25 8.73 4.11
CA GLY A 7 -3.85 8.78 4.48
C GLY A 7 -2.99 8.17 3.37
N ARG A 8 -2.25 9.00 2.64
CA ARG A 8 -1.15 8.55 1.78
C ARG A 8 -0.11 7.85 2.65
N MET A 9 -0.04 6.53 2.57
CA MET A 9 1.08 5.75 3.11
C MET A 9 2.36 6.14 2.37
N ARG A 10 3.16 6.99 2.99
CA ARG A 10 4.57 7.16 2.65
C ARG A 10 5.33 5.99 3.24
N PHE A 11 5.67 5.01 2.42
CA PHE A 11 6.62 3.97 2.78
C PHE A 11 8.00 4.60 2.97
N LYS A 12 8.49 4.63 4.22
CA LYS A 12 9.92 4.75 4.49
C LYS A 12 10.57 3.41 4.12
N PRO A 13 11.69 3.39 3.40
CA PRO A 13 12.38 2.15 3.11
C PRO A 13 13.07 1.64 4.38
N VAL A 14 12.49 0.62 4.99
CA VAL A 14 13.21 -0.23 5.95
C VAL A 14 14.05 -1.18 5.14
N LEU A 15 15.36 -1.03 5.22
CA LEU A 15 16.34 -1.96 4.69
C LEU A 15 16.24 -3.27 5.49
N VAL A 16 15.48 -4.23 4.99
CA VAL A 16 15.52 -5.62 5.44
C VAL A 16 16.43 -6.37 4.47
N PRO A 17 17.49 -7.01 4.92
CA PRO A 17 18.29 -7.86 4.05
C PRO A 17 17.45 -9.09 3.69
N LEU A 18 17.00 -9.15 2.44
CA LEU A 18 16.28 -10.31 1.90
C LEU A 18 17.31 -11.42 1.68
N LEU A 19 17.39 -12.34 2.64
CA LEU A 19 17.91 -13.69 2.40
C LEU A 19 17.00 -14.33 1.35
N LEU A 20 17.54 -14.58 0.15
CA LEU A 20 16.89 -15.39 -0.88
C LEU A 20 16.73 -16.81 -0.35
N SER A 21 15.59 -17.11 0.27
CA SER A 21 15.12 -18.48 0.48
C SER A 21 14.54 -18.99 -0.84
N LEU A 22 15.38 -19.65 -1.64
CA LEU A 22 14.93 -20.54 -2.72
C LEU A 22 14.25 -21.75 -2.08
N ALA A 23 12.94 -21.70 -1.90
CA ALA A 23 12.13 -22.86 -1.54
C ALA A 23 12.05 -23.80 -2.75
N PHE A 24 12.86 -24.85 -2.77
CA PHE A 24 12.72 -25.95 -3.70
C PHE A 24 11.56 -26.85 -3.23
N GLY A 25 10.48 -26.88 -3.98
CA GLY A 25 9.45 -27.93 -3.86
C GLY A 25 10.04 -29.28 -4.23
N LEU A 26 10.32 -30.11 -3.23
CA LEU A 26 10.61 -31.53 -3.42
C LEU A 26 9.31 -32.26 -3.77
N HIS A 27 9.14 -32.59 -5.05
CA HIS A 27 8.18 -33.61 -5.46
C HIS A 27 8.80 -34.97 -5.15
N ALA A 28 8.28 -35.64 -4.16
CA ALA A 28 8.61 -37.04 -3.86
C ALA A 28 8.04 -37.94 -4.97
N GLN A 29 8.90 -38.44 -5.84
CA GLN A 29 8.58 -39.57 -6.70
C GLN A 29 8.77 -40.85 -5.89
N SER A 30 7.76 -41.73 -5.87
CA SER A 30 7.83 -43.07 -5.28
C SER A 30 8.91 -43.89 -5.96
N PRO A 31 9.73 -44.64 -5.19
CA PRO A 31 10.80 -45.44 -5.79
C PRO A 31 10.25 -46.74 -6.38
N ALA A 32 10.45 -46.88 -7.69
CA ALA A 32 10.40 -48.23 -8.29
C ALA A 32 11.58 -49.04 -7.77
N LYS A 33 11.28 -50.21 -7.19
CA LYS A 33 12.31 -51.17 -6.78
C LYS A 33 13.05 -51.70 -8.00
N SER A 34 14.32 -51.27 -8.15
CA SER A 34 15.31 -51.97 -8.95
C SER A 34 16.52 -52.21 -8.04
N GLU A 35 17.01 -53.43 -8.02
CA GLU A 35 18.22 -53.84 -7.28
C GLU A 35 19.41 -52.95 -7.63
N PRO A 36 20.27 -52.59 -6.64
CA PRO A 36 21.41 -51.71 -6.89
C PRO A 36 22.53 -52.51 -7.55
N GLY A 37 22.56 -52.50 -8.87
CA GLY A 37 23.81 -52.79 -9.57
C GLY A 37 24.78 -51.64 -9.27
N PHE A 38 25.91 -51.93 -8.66
CA PHE A 38 27.01 -50.99 -8.46
C PHE A 38 27.46 -50.47 -9.82
N LYS A 39 26.96 -49.33 -10.25
CA LYS A 39 27.53 -48.57 -11.35
C LYS A 39 28.79 -47.89 -10.82
N SER A 40 29.97 -48.30 -11.32
CA SER A 40 31.21 -47.58 -11.06
C SER A 40 31.00 -46.10 -11.44
N SER A 41 31.32 -45.19 -10.51
CA SER A 41 31.29 -43.78 -10.77
C SER A 41 32.24 -43.44 -11.92
N ALA A 42 31.80 -42.70 -12.92
CA ALA A 42 32.68 -42.15 -13.96
C ALA A 42 33.62 -41.03 -13.42
N MET A 43 33.61 -40.82 -12.11
CA MET A 43 34.41 -39.83 -11.41
C MET A 43 35.82 -40.34 -11.21
N ASP A 44 36.81 -39.75 -11.85
CA ASP A 44 38.21 -40.03 -11.59
C ASP A 44 38.67 -39.43 -10.24
N SER A 45 39.83 -39.90 -9.74
CA SER A 45 40.36 -39.49 -8.44
C SER A 45 40.66 -37.98 -8.39
N LEU A 46 41.06 -37.37 -9.51
CA LEU A 46 41.37 -35.94 -9.59
C LEU A 46 40.09 -35.12 -9.49
N LEU A 47 39.04 -35.51 -10.20
CA LEU A 47 37.75 -34.82 -10.16
C LEU A 47 37.10 -34.93 -8.77
N PHE A 48 37.17 -36.11 -8.16
CA PHE A 48 36.71 -36.27 -6.78
C PHE A 48 37.45 -35.36 -5.81
N TYR A 49 38.80 -35.30 -5.93
CA TYR A 49 39.61 -34.39 -5.12
C TYR A 49 39.22 -32.92 -5.32
N GLN A 50 39.05 -32.49 -6.57
CA GLN A 50 38.66 -31.10 -6.89
C GLN A 50 37.30 -30.73 -6.28
N LEU A 51 36.30 -31.59 -6.39
CA LEU A 51 34.98 -31.35 -5.81
C LEU A 51 35.03 -31.33 -4.28
N LEU A 52 35.73 -32.29 -3.65
CA LEU A 52 35.86 -32.38 -2.20
C LEU A 52 36.59 -31.14 -1.61
N VAL A 53 37.75 -30.80 -2.16
CA VAL A 53 38.53 -29.64 -1.71
C VAL A 53 37.78 -28.36 -1.99
N GLY A 54 37.12 -28.25 -3.14
CA GLY A 54 36.25 -27.11 -3.45
C GLY A 54 35.14 -26.90 -2.41
N GLU A 55 34.47 -27.98 -1.98
CA GLU A 55 33.44 -27.88 -0.94
C GLU A 55 34.04 -27.60 0.46
N LEU A 56 35.22 -28.12 0.79
CA LEU A 56 35.91 -27.82 2.05
C LEU A 56 36.30 -26.32 2.09
N ASN A 57 36.91 -25.81 1.03
CA ASN A 57 37.28 -24.37 0.95
C ASN A 57 36.05 -23.46 1.01
N ALA A 58 34.92 -23.88 0.43
CA ALA A 58 33.67 -23.13 0.54
C ALA A 58 33.16 -23.00 1.99
N ARG A 59 33.53 -23.95 2.86
CA ARG A 59 33.18 -23.93 4.30
C ARG A 59 34.25 -23.25 5.17
N SER A 60 35.47 -23.12 4.67
CA SER A 60 36.66 -22.61 5.40
C SER A 60 36.95 -21.13 5.12
N GLU A 61 35.95 -20.36 4.65
CA GLU A 61 36.09 -18.94 4.31
C GLU A 61 37.12 -18.63 3.20
N GLU A 62 37.39 -19.61 2.33
CA GLU A 62 38.25 -19.46 1.13
C GLU A 62 37.40 -19.54 -0.16
N PRO A 63 36.44 -18.64 -0.40
CA PRO A 63 35.50 -18.75 -1.50
C PRO A 63 36.14 -18.64 -2.88
N ASP A 64 37.23 -17.92 -3.03
CA ASP A 64 37.92 -17.76 -4.32
C ASP A 64 38.61 -19.06 -4.75
N ALA A 65 39.24 -19.78 -3.82
CA ALA A 65 39.85 -21.08 -4.06
C ALA A 65 38.76 -22.14 -4.36
N ALA A 66 37.67 -22.13 -3.59
CA ALA A 66 36.50 -22.97 -3.81
C ALA A 66 35.89 -22.76 -5.20
N PHE A 67 35.69 -21.51 -5.59
CA PHE A 67 35.16 -21.12 -6.89
C PHE A 67 36.04 -21.61 -8.04
N ALA A 68 37.37 -21.43 -7.94
CA ALA A 68 38.30 -21.83 -8.98
C ALA A 68 38.29 -23.33 -9.23
N LEU A 69 38.32 -24.14 -8.15
CA LEU A 69 38.29 -25.60 -8.22
C LEU A 69 36.97 -26.12 -8.81
N LEU A 70 35.85 -25.58 -8.34
CA LEU A 70 34.52 -26.01 -8.81
C LEU A 70 34.24 -25.57 -10.25
N LEU A 71 34.70 -24.38 -10.66
CA LEU A 71 34.55 -23.96 -12.05
C LEU A 71 35.42 -24.81 -13.00
N ASP A 72 36.61 -25.21 -12.59
CA ASP A 72 37.45 -26.12 -13.38
C ASP A 72 36.82 -27.51 -13.49
N ALA A 73 36.32 -28.06 -12.37
CA ALA A 73 35.57 -29.30 -12.37
C ALA A 73 34.31 -29.22 -13.26
N ALA A 74 33.56 -28.13 -13.18
CA ALA A 74 32.37 -27.90 -14.01
C ALA A 74 32.69 -27.89 -15.51
N ARG A 75 33.81 -27.26 -15.92
CA ARG A 75 34.26 -27.25 -17.30
C ARG A 75 34.66 -28.62 -17.82
N LYS A 76 35.28 -29.46 -16.97
CA LYS A 76 35.70 -30.82 -17.32
C LYS A 76 34.50 -31.76 -17.44
N THR A 77 33.51 -31.62 -16.58
CA THR A 77 32.36 -32.53 -16.55
C THR A 77 31.19 -32.06 -17.43
N ALA A 78 31.11 -30.77 -17.76
CA ALA A 78 29.94 -30.13 -18.33
C ALA A 78 28.67 -30.38 -17.50
N ASP A 79 28.79 -30.58 -16.17
CA ASP A 79 27.68 -30.88 -15.28
C ASP A 79 26.98 -29.60 -14.82
N PRO A 80 25.68 -29.43 -15.12
CA PRO A 80 24.88 -28.29 -14.66
C PRO A 80 24.90 -28.08 -13.15
N ALA A 81 24.97 -29.15 -12.36
CA ALA A 81 24.97 -29.07 -10.89
C ALA A 81 26.25 -28.43 -10.36
N VAL A 82 27.41 -28.78 -10.97
CA VAL A 82 28.70 -28.22 -10.58
C VAL A 82 28.81 -26.74 -10.99
N TYR A 83 28.31 -26.36 -12.17
CA TYR A 83 28.22 -24.95 -12.58
C TYR A 83 27.35 -24.14 -11.60
N ARG A 84 26.16 -24.66 -11.25
CA ARG A 84 25.29 -23.99 -10.26
C ARG A 84 26.00 -23.80 -8.92
N ARG A 85 26.73 -24.82 -8.47
CA ARG A 85 27.45 -24.74 -7.21
C ARG A 85 28.54 -23.66 -7.22
N ALA A 86 29.34 -23.60 -8.29
CA ALA A 86 30.33 -22.54 -8.49
C ALA A 86 29.69 -21.15 -8.48
N ILE A 87 28.56 -20.97 -9.18
CA ILE A 87 27.80 -19.70 -9.18
C ILE A 87 27.30 -19.35 -7.77
N GLN A 88 26.76 -20.30 -7.03
CA GLN A 88 26.26 -20.07 -5.67
C GLN A 88 27.36 -19.57 -4.72
N ILE A 89 28.55 -20.19 -4.76
CA ILE A 89 29.69 -19.77 -3.95
C ILE A 89 30.11 -18.35 -4.32
N ALA A 90 30.22 -18.03 -5.60
CA ALA A 90 30.57 -16.68 -6.05
C ALA A 90 29.52 -15.64 -5.60
N ILE A 91 28.22 -15.98 -5.64
CA ILE A 91 27.16 -15.08 -5.17
C ILE A 91 27.24 -14.88 -3.63
N GLN A 92 27.46 -15.96 -2.87
CA GLN A 92 27.63 -15.89 -1.42
C GLN A 92 28.83 -15.03 -1.03
N ALA A 93 29.93 -15.13 -1.78
CA ALA A 93 31.13 -14.31 -1.63
C ALA A 93 30.97 -12.88 -2.16
N ARG A 94 29.81 -12.49 -2.68
CA ARG A 94 29.54 -11.21 -3.34
C ARG A 94 30.46 -10.94 -4.56
N ALA A 95 31.03 -11.97 -5.15
CA ALA A 95 31.92 -11.93 -6.31
C ALA A 95 31.10 -12.04 -7.61
N GLY A 96 30.35 -10.98 -7.94
CA GLY A 96 29.40 -10.99 -9.06
C GLY A 96 30.04 -11.27 -10.42
N GLU A 97 31.25 -10.76 -10.71
CA GLU A 97 31.96 -11.05 -11.95
C GLU A 97 32.41 -12.52 -12.03
N SER A 98 32.80 -13.11 -10.91
CA SER A 98 33.10 -14.56 -10.85
C SER A 98 31.83 -15.39 -11.12
N ALA A 99 30.70 -15.02 -10.54
CA ALA A 99 29.42 -15.68 -10.82
C ALA A 99 29.05 -15.57 -12.31
N LEU A 100 29.24 -14.40 -12.93
CA LEU A 100 29.01 -14.19 -14.36
C LEU A 100 29.94 -15.05 -15.22
N LYS A 101 31.23 -15.16 -14.84
CA LYS A 101 32.21 -16.01 -15.53
C LYS A 101 31.77 -17.48 -15.53
N ALA A 102 31.27 -17.99 -14.43
CA ALA A 102 30.77 -19.37 -14.33
C ALA A 102 29.47 -19.56 -15.13
N ALA A 103 28.53 -18.61 -15.08
CA ALA A 103 27.29 -18.69 -15.86
C ALA A 103 27.54 -18.62 -17.38
N LYS A 104 28.45 -17.75 -17.84
CA LYS A 104 28.88 -17.70 -19.25
C LYS A 104 29.59 -18.99 -19.66
N ALA A 105 30.46 -19.55 -18.81
CA ALA A 105 31.12 -20.83 -19.11
C ALA A 105 30.07 -21.96 -19.22
N TRP A 106 29.05 -21.98 -18.39
CA TRP A 106 27.96 -22.95 -18.47
C TRP A 106 27.17 -22.82 -19.77
N SER A 107 26.74 -21.60 -20.13
CA SER A 107 26.01 -21.37 -21.39
C SER A 107 26.81 -21.67 -22.66
N GLN A 108 28.15 -21.58 -22.59
CA GLN A 108 29.05 -21.98 -23.67
C GLN A 108 29.20 -23.50 -23.76
N ALA A 109 29.35 -24.19 -22.60
CA ALA A 109 29.50 -25.63 -22.56
C ALA A 109 28.20 -26.38 -22.92
N ILE A 110 27.05 -25.81 -22.53
CA ILE A 110 25.73 -26.41 -22.78
C ILE A 110 24.81 -25.34 -23.39
N PRO A 111 24.94 -25.00 -24.67
CA PRO A 111 24.17 -23.94 -25.32
C PRO A 111 22.65 -24.17 -25.33
N ALA A 112 22.21 -25.43 -25.20
CA ALA A 112 20.80 -25.82 -25.12
C ALA A 112 20.20 -25.71 -23.69
N SER A 113 20.97 -25.26 -22.71
CA SER A 113 20.50 -25.10 -21.34
C SER A 113 19.79 -23.74 -21.14
N ALA A 114 18.46 -23.73 -21.14
CA ALA A 114 17.68 -22.54 -20.78
C ALA A 114 18.09 -21.99 -19.40
N GLN A 115 18.39 -22.87 -18.45
CA GLN A 115 18.81 -22.49 -17.11
C GLN A 115 20.17 -21.76 -17.10
N ALA A 116 21.15 -22.16 -17.93
CA ALA A 116 22.44 -21.46 -18.03
C ALA A 116 22.26 -20.02 -18.51
N HIS A 117 21.41 -19.82 -19.51
CA HIS A 117 21.07 -18.49 -20.01
C HIS A 117 20.31 -17.65 -18.97
N ARG A 118 19.40 -18.29 -18.19
CA ARG A 118 18.69 -17.64 -17.07
C ARG A 118 19.67 -17.09 -16.04
N TYR A 119 20.58 -17.90 -15.54
CA TYR A 119 21.62 -17.45 -14.61
C TYR A 119 22.45 -16.30 -15.19
N THR A 120 22.81 -16.39 -16.46
CA THR A 120 23.63 -15.35 -17.12
C THR A 120 22.93 -13.99 -17.09
N TRP A 121 21.66 -13.88 -17.56
CA TRP A 121 21.00 -12.58 -17.59
C TRP A 121 20.60 -12.08 -16.19
N GLN A 122 20.25 -12.98 -15.25
CA GLN A 122 19.94 -12.58 -13.87
C GLN A 122 21.16 -11.98 -13.16
N ILE A 123 22.35 -12.58 -13.34
CA ILE A 123 23.59 -12.04 -12.77
C ILE A 123 23.94 -10.71 -13.44
N LEU A 124 23.78 -10.60 -14.77
CA LEU A 124 23.99 -9.33 -15.48
C LEU A 124 23.09 -8.21 -14.96
N LEU A 125 21.83 -8.51 -14.63
CA LEU A 125 20.94 -7.54 -13.96
C LEU A 125 21.46 -7.15 -12.57
N GLY A 126 21.91 -8.13 -11.78
CA GLY A 126 22.51 -7.86 -10.47
C GLY A 126 23.75 -6.97 -10.55
N LEU A 127 24.49 -7.03 -11.66
CA LEU A 127 25.65 -6.18 -11.97
C LEU A 127 25.26 -4.86 -12.66
N ASN A 128 23.98 -4.57 -12.82
CA ASN A 128 23.45 -3.41 -13.54
C ASN A 128 23.91 -3.31 -15.01
N ARG A 129 24.17 -4.46 -15.65
CA ARG A 129 24.58 -4.58 -17.05
C ARG A 129 23.39 -4.93 -17.95
N THR A 130 22.35 -4.11 -17.88
CA THR A 130 21.02 -4.37 -18.48
C THR A 130 21.09 -4.65 -19.98
N ALA A 131 21.88 -3.91 -20.75
CA ALA A 131 21.98 -4.10 -22.20
C ALA A 131 22.49 -5.51 -22.58
N GLU A 132 23.40 -6.08 -21.79
CA GLU A 132 23.97 -7.40 -22.06
C GLU A 132 23.01 -8.56 -21.79
N THR A 133 21.87 -8.30 -21.16
CA THR A 133 20.85 -9.33 -20.90
C THR A 133 20.09 -9.76 -22.15
N LEU A 134 20.15 -8.98 -23.24
CA LEU A 134 19.39 -9.21 -24.47
C LEU A 134 19.59 -10.62 -25.03
N GLU A 135 20.83 -11.00 -25.33
CA GLU A 135 21.09 -12.29 -25.96
C GLU A 135 20.84 -13.50 -25.06
N PRO A 136 21.29 -13.52 -23.78
CA PRO A 136 20.97 -14.65 -22.92
C PRO A 136 19.45 -14.76 -22.64
N LEU A 137 18.72 -13.66 -22.48
CA LEU A 137 17.27 -13.71 -22.33
C LEU A 137 16.58 -14.25 -23.60
N LYS A 138 16.98 -13.78 -24.78
CA LYS A 138 16.48 -14.28 -26.05
C LYS A 138 16.72 -15.78 -26.23
N ARG A 139 17.89 -16.29 -25.80
CA ARG A 139 18.21 -17.71 -25.83
C ARG A 139 17.35 -18.51 -24.85
N GLU A 140 17.16 -18.03 -23.63
CA GLU A 140 16.26 -18.69 -22.68
C GLU A 140 14.84 -18.80 -23.23
N ILE A 141 14.28 -17.70 -23.78
CA ILE A 141 12.94 -17.67 -24.37
C ILE A 141 12.83 -18.73 -25.50
N ALA A 142 13.82 -18.81 -26.36
CA ALA A 142 13.83 -19.76 -27.48
C ALA A 142 13.94 -21.22 -27.03
N LEU A 143 14.54 -21.49 -25.87
CA LEU A 143 14.75 -22.83 -25.32
C LEU A 143 13.66 -23.25 -24.33
N THR A 144 12.82 -22.33 -23.90
CA THR A 144 11.76 -22.61 -22.92
C THR A 144 10.61 -23.36 -23.60
N PRO A 145 10.12 -24.45 -23.01
CA PRO A 145 8.96 -25.18 -23.53
C PRO A 145 7.73 -24.28 -23.66
N ALA A 146 6.92 -24.48 -24.69
CA ALA A 146 5.75 -23.64 -24.97
C ALA A 146 4.76 -23.55 -23.80
N GLY A 147 4.62 -24.62 -23.00
CA GLY A 147 3.76 -24.65 -21.81
C GLY A 147 4.24 -23.76 -20.66
N GLU A 148 5.55 -23.52 -20.56
CA GLU A 148 6.18 -22.75 -19.47
C GLU A 148 6.46 -21.29 -19.91
N LEU A 149 6.41 -21.02 -21.21
CA LEU A 149 6.85 -19.74 -21.77
C LEU A 149 6.00 -18.57 -21.26
N ARG A 150 4.68 -18.77 -21.10
CA ARG A 150 3.78 -17.72 -20.60
C ARG A 150 4.16 -17.28 -19.19
N ASP A 151 4.46 -18.23 -18.31
CA ASP A 151 4.84 -17.96 -16.92
C ASP A 151 6.20 -17.26 -16.85
N LEU A 152 7.17 -17.72 -17.67
CA LEU A 152 8.46 -17.04 -17.80
C LEU A 152 8.27 -15.57 -18.18
N LEU A 153 7.50 -15.30 -19.25
CA LEU A 153 7.27 -13.93 -19.73
C LEU A 153 6.63 -13.07 -18.65
N TRP A 154 5.63 -13.60 -17.95
CA TRP A 154 4.91 -12.85 -16.91
C TRP A 154 5.76 -12.51 -15.69
N ALA A 155 6.78 -13.31 -15.40
CA ALA A 155 7.73 -13.09 -14.32
C ALA A 155 8.81 -12.02 -14.65
N LEU A 156 9.06 -11.68 -15.94
CA LEU A 156 10.14 -10.78 -16.32
C LEU A 156 10.09 -9.40 -15.65
N PRO A 157 8.94 -8.69 -15.58
CA PRO A 157 8.90 -7.38 -14.94
C PRO A 157 9.38 -7.39 -13.48
N GLY A 158 9.05 -8.44 -12.72
CA GLY A 158 9.50 -8.61 -11.34
C GLY A 158 11.02 -8.75 -11.23
N ASN A 159 11.64 -9.45 -12.16
CA ASN A 159 13.10 -9.62 -12.18
C ASN A 159 13.84 -8.31 -12.48
N TYR A 160 13.28 -7.46 -13.32
CA TYR A 160 13.89 -6.18 -13.72
C TYR A 160 13.55 -4.99 -12.80
N LEU A 161 12.87 -5.19 -11.67
CA LEU A 161 12.48 -4.11 -10.74
C LEU A 161 13.67 -3.25 -10.29
N ARG A 162 14.88 -3.82 -10.24
CA ARG A 162 16.11 -3.14 -9.78
C ARG A 162 16.92 -2.50 -10.89
N ALA A 163 16.50 -2.62 -12.14
CA ALA A 163 17.21 -1.99 -13.26
C ALA A 163 17.20 -0.45 -13.09
N SER A 164 18.37 0.16 -13.08
CA SER A 164 18.53 1.61 -12.88
C SER A 164 17.98 2.41 -14.07
N ASP A 165 18.19 1.92 -15.29
CA ASP A 165 17.65 2.50 -16.53
C ASP A 165 16.44 1.69 -17.00
N ARG A 166 15.25 2.18 -16.71
CA ARG A 166 13.99 1.53 -17.07
C ARG A 166 13.71 1.56 -18.57
N ARG A 167 14.18 2.60 -19.28
CA ARG A 167 13.99 2.72 -20.73
C ARG A 167 14.88 1.74 -21.47
N LEU A 168 16.13 1.60 -21.03
CA LEU A 168 17.03 0.58 -21.53
C LEU A 168 16.49 -0.83 -21.26
N ALA A 169 15.93 -1.09 -20.07
CA ALA A 169 15.29 -2.36 -19.75
C ALA A 169 14.12 -2.66 -20.70
N ALA A 170 13.25 -1.67 -20.96
CA ALA A 170 12.12 -1.82 -21.87
C ALA A 170 12.59 -2.18 -23.31
N SER A 171 13.54 -1.44 -23.85
CA SER A 171 14.06 -1.70 -25.20
C SER A 171 14.79 -3.05 -25.30
N THR A 172 15.56 -3.42 -24.27
CA THR A 172 16.29 -4.70 -24.19
C THR A 172 15.31 -5.88 -24.17
N VAL A 173 14.29 -5.83 -23.30
CA VAL A 173 13.28 -6.90 -23.20
C VAL A 173 12.44 -6.98 -24.46
N GLN A 174 12.02 -5.85 -25.03
CA GLN A 174 11.30 -5.86 -26.32
C GLN A 174 12.13 -6.51 -27.42
N GLY A 175 13.43 -6.23 -27.49
CA GLY A 175 14.36 -6.86 -28.43
C GLY A 175 14.48 -8.38 -28.21
N ALA A 176 14.59 -8.81 -26.94
CA ALA A 176 14.67 -10.23 -26.60
C ALA A 176 13.38 -11.00 -26.96
N LEU A 177 12.21 -10.34 -26.82
CA LEU A 177 10.89 -10.92 -27.12
C LEU A 177 10.54 -10.90 -28.63
N ALA A 178 11.33 -10.26 -29.50
CA ALA A 178 10.99 -10.05 -30.90
C ALA A 178 10.55 -11.32 -31.65
N GLY A 179 11.15 -12.47 -31.31
CA GLY A 179 10.83 -13.76 -31.93
C GLY A 179 9.46 -14.34 -31.55
N VAL A 180 8.84 -13.87 -30.45
CA VAL A 180 7.57 -14.39 -29.93
C VAL A 180 6.44 -13.37 -29.93
N LEU A 181 6.71 -12.11 -30.31
CA LEU A 181 5.71 -11.03 -30.32
C LEU A 181 4.51 -11.29 -31.25
N ASN A 182 4.71 -12.06 -32.33
CA ASN A 182 3.64 -12.40 -33.29
C ASN A 182 3.12 -13.84 -33.12
N ASP A 183 3.56 -14.53 -32.08
CA ASP A 183 3.11 -15.89 -31.81
C ASP A 183 1.64 -15.89 -31.34
N LYS A 184 0.83 -16.82 -31.88
CA LYS A 184 -0.61 -16.88 -31.58
C LYS A 184 -0.92 -17.27 -30.12
N ALA A 185 -0.04 -18.06 -29.49
CA ALA A 185 -0.28 -18.59 -28.14
C ALA A 185 0.24 -17.66 -27.02
N VAL A 186 1.35 -16.98 -27.26
CA VAL A 186 2.05 -16.17 -26.25
C VAL A 186 2.24 -14.71 -26.62
N GLY A 187 2.02 -14.32 -27.89
CA GLY A 187 2.28 -12.97 -28.39
C GLY A 187 1.47 -11.89 -27.67
N ALA A 188 0.21 -12.18 -27.31
CA ALA A 188 -0.59 -11.26 -26.50
C ALA A 188 0.04 -11.02 -25.13
N THR A 189 0.49 -12.07 -24.44
CA THR A 189 1.21 -11.95 -23.17
C THR A 189 2.56 -11.23 -23.37
N ALA A 190 3.30 -11.54 -24.43
CA ALA A 190 4.58 -10.90 -24.71
C ALA A 190 4.43 -9.38 -24.92
N TRP A 191 3.44 -8.94 -25.70
CA TRP A 191 3.15 -7.51 -25.87
C TRP A 191 2.66 -6.85 -24.57
N ALA A 192 1.85 -7.53 -23.76
CA ALA A 192 1.44 -7.01 -22.46
C ALA A 192 2.65 -6.81 -21.52
N VAL A 193 3.61 -7.73 -21.53
CA VAL A 193 4.88 -7.61 -20.79
C VAL A 193 5.70 -6.44 -21.30
N VAL A 194 5.90 -6.30 -22.62
CA VAL A 194 6.59 -5.14 -23.22
C VAL A 194 5.94 -3.84 -22.79
N GLY A 195 4.61 -3.77 -22.82
CA GLY A 195 3.88 -2.58 -22.39
C GLY A 195 4.08 -2.25 -20.91
N ARG A 196 4.17 -3.24 -20.03
CA ARG A 196 4.51 -3.03 -18.61
C ARG A 196 5.90 -2.43 -18.42
N PHE A 197 6.87 -2.83 -19.21
CA PHE A 197 8.22 -2.23 -19.20
C PHE A 197 8.19 -0.78 -19.67
N TRP A 198 7.47 -0.46 -20.76
CA TRP A 198 7.32 0.91 -21.22
C TRP A 198 6.55 1.79 -20.23
N LEU A 199 5.54 1.22 -19.57
CA LEU A 199 4.84 1.92 -18.49
C LEU A 199 5.77 2.23 -17.31
N ALA A 200 6.60 1.26 -16.90
CA ALA A 200 7.60 1.45 -15.86
C ALA A 200 8.66 2.51 -16.25
N ALA A 201 8.94 2.66 -17.54
CA ALA A 201 9.79 3.72 -18.12
C ALA A 201 9.06 5.07 -18.27
N SER A 202 7.80 5.18 -17.82
CA SER A 202 6.92 6.35 -17.96
C SER A 202 6.62 6.74 -19.42
N ASP A 203 6.78 5.79 -20.36
CA ASP A 203 6.46 5.99 -21.78
C ASP A 203 5.05 5.44 -22.05
N LYS A 204 4.03 6.23 -21.67
CA LYS A 204 2.61 5.86 -21.83
C LYS A 204 2.22 5.60 -23.30
N PRO A 205 2.70 6.38 -24.31
CA PRO A 205 2.41 6.11 -25.70
C PRO A 205 2.92 4.75 -26.18
N ALA A 206 4.16 4.38 -25.84
CA ALA A 206 4.73 3.09 -26.19
C ALA A 206 4.00 1.94 -25.47
N ALA A 207 3.64 2.13 -24.20
CA ALA A 207 2.86 1.15 -23.43
C ALA A 207 1.46 0.95 -24.03
N LEU A 208 0.77 2.02 -24.45
CA LEU A 208 -0.54 1.93 -25.12
C LEU A 208 -0.43 1.24 -26.48
N SER A 209 0.61 1.54 -27.27
CA SER A 209 0.87 0.84 -28.52
C SER A 209 1.04 -0.66 -28.29
N ALA A 210 1.77 -1.07 -27.26
CA ALA A 210 1.94 -2.46 -26.91
C ALA A 210 0.61 -3.12 -26.46
N ALA A 211 -0.22 -2.40 -25.66
CA ALA A 211 -1.56 -2.87 -25.28
C ALA A 211 -2.43 -3.12 -26.52
N ASN A 212 -2.48 -2.19 -27.46
CA ASN A 212 -3.25 -2.36 -28.71
C ASN A 212 -2.78 -3.58 -29.51
N LYS A 213 -1.45 -3.80 -29.64
CA LYS A 213 -0.91 -4.97 -30.32
C LYS A 213 -1.25 -6.27 -29.60
N SER A 214 -1.24 -6.26 -28.27
CA SER A 214 -1.67 -7.40 -27.46
C SER A 214 -3.13 -7.74 -27.72
N PHE A 215 -4.03 -6.77 -27.69
CA PHE A 215 -5.47 -6.95 -27.99
C PHE A 215 -5.73 -7.38 -29.44
N ALA A 216 -4.93 -6.95 -30.40
CA ALA A 216 -5.04 -7.36 -31.80
C ALA A 216 -4.75 -8.87 -31.99
N ILE A 217 -3.93 -9.48 -31.14
CA ILE A 217 -3.63 -10.92 -31.16
C ILE A 217 -4.72 -11.70 -30.39
N ASP A 218 -5.10 -11.22 -29.21
CA ASP A 218 -6.12 -11.84 -28.35
C ASP A 218 -6.92 -10.76 -27.63
N ASN A 219 -8.11 -10.48 -28.11
CA ASN A 219 -9.01 -9.46 -27.53
C ASN A 219 -9.65 -9.89 -26.20
N LYS A 220 -9.44 -11.13 -25.75
CA LYS A 220 -9.85 -11.64 -24.44
C LYS A 220 -8.70 -11.71 -23.45
N SER A 221 -7.49 -11.33 -23.87
CA SER A 221 -6.31 -11.39 -23.01
C SER A 221 -6.47 -10.52 -21.77
N GLU A 222 -6.54 -11.17 -20.61
CA GLU A 222 -6.59 -10.47 -19.33
C GLU A 222 -5.29 -9.69 -19.06
N HIS A 223 -4.13 -10.19 -19.52
CA HIS A 223 -2.84 -9.50 -19.40
C HIS A 223 -2.84 -8.16 -20.14
N ALA A 224 -3.42 -8.13 -21.35
CA ALA A 224 -3.58 -6.91 -22.13
C ALA A 224 -4.54 -5.93 -21.43
N ALA A 225 -5.63 -6.44 -20.90
CA ALA A 225 -6.62 -5.65 -20.18
C ALA A 225 -6.04 -5.05 -18.88
N LEU A 226 -5.25 -5.80 -18.12
CA LEU A 226 -4.56 -5.31 -16.93
C LEU A 226 -3.54 -4.19 -17.27
N LEU A 227 -2.84 -4.31 -18.39
CA LEU A 227 -1.97 -3.23 -18.87
C LEU A 227 -2.79 -1.99 -19.24
N ALA A 228 -3.89 -2.15 -19.98
CA ALA A 228 -4.78 -1.06 -20.33
C ALA A 228 -5.38 -0.37 -19.09
N LEU A 229 -5.79 -1.15 -18.09
CA LEU A 229 -6.28 -0.62 -16.80
C LEU A 229 -5.21 0.18 -16.06
N SER A 230 -3.97 -0.28 -16.08
CA SER A 230 -2.83 0.43 -15.46
C SER A 230 -2.48 1.74 -16.19
N LEU A 231 -2.87 1.87 -17.46
CA LEU A 231 -2.71 3.07 -18.28
C LEU A 231 -3.90 4.03 -18.18
N MET A 232 -5.01 3.58 -17.60
CA MET A 232 -6.25 4.36 -17.56
C MET A 232 -6.03 5.68 -16.82
N SER A 233 -6.28 6.77 -17.51
CA SER A 233 -6.25 8.12 -16.95
C SER A 233 -7.13 9.03 -17.82
N PRO A 234 -7.64 10.17 -17.27
CA PRO A 234 -8.41 11.14 -18.06
C PRO A 234 -7.67 11.63 -19.31
N ASP A 235 -6.34 11.68 -19.26
CA ASP A 235 -5.49 12.15 -20.36
C ASP A 235 -5.26 11.06 -21.42
N LEU A 236 -5.70 9.82 -21.20
CA LEU A 236 -5.47 8.68 -22.09
C LEU A 236 -6.73 7.85 -22.33
N PRO A 237 -7.82 8.44 -22.90
CA PRO A 237 -9.10 7.74 -23.13
C PRO A 237 -8.99 6.43 -23.93
N PRO A 238 -8.05 6.26 -24.91
CA PRO A 238 -7.94 4.99 -25.62
C PRO A 238 -7.62 3.79 -24.74
N ALA A 239 -6.95 3.98 -23.59
CA ALA A 239 -6.69 2.89 -22.66
C ALA A 239 -7.98 2.37 -22.02
N GLU A 240 -8.90 3.25 -21.65
CA GLU A 240 -10.21 2.86 -21.11
C GLU A 240 -11.07 2.11 -22.16
N ASN A 241 -10.98 2.48 -23.42
CA ASN A 241 -11.70 1.77 -24.48
C ASN A 241 -11.27 0.29 -24.55
N LEU A 242 -9.96 0.00 -24.37
CA LEU A 242 -9.47 -1.38 -24.32
C LEU A 242 -10.01 -2.12 -23.07
N VAL A 243 -10.05 -1.45 -21.93
CA VAL A 243 -10.67 -2.02 -20.70
C VAL A 243 -12.13 -2.37 -20.98
N LYS A 244 -12.92 -1.44 -21.54
CA LYS A 244 -14.34 -1.65 -21.85
C LYS A 244 -14.57 -2.79 -22.84
N GLN A 245 -13.69 -2.99 -23.80
CA GLN A 245 -13.75 -4.13 -24.72
C GLN A 245 -13.57 -5.47 -24.00
N HIS A 246 -12.80 -5.53 -22.92
CA HIS A 246 -12.57 -6.74 -22.15
C HIS A 246 -13.71 -7.05 -21.15
N LEU A 247 -14.41 -6.03 -20.62
CA LEU A 247 -15.43 -6.17 -19.58
C LEU A 247 -16.48 -7.27 -19.82
N PRO A 248 -16.98 -7.54 -21.05
CA PRO A 248 -17.93 -8.63 -21.29
C PRO A 248 -17.43 -10.01 -20.86
N HIS A 249 -16.10 -10.21 -20.88
CA HIS A 249 -15.41 -11.47 -20.56
C HIS A 249 -14.69 -11.43 -19.21
N ALA A 250 -14.68 -10.25 -18.55
CA ALA A 250 -13.91 -10.00 -17.34
C ALA A 250 -14.42 -10.83 -16.16
N ARG A 251 -13.46 -11.39 -15.40
CA ARG A 251 -13.71 -11.97 -14.09
C ARG A 251 -14.07 -10.88 -13.08
N PRO A 252 -14.76 -11.23 -11.98
CA PRO A 252 -15.16 -10.26 -10.94
C PRO A 252 -13.98 -9.42 -10.42
N GLU A 253 -12.80 -10.04 -10.26
CA GLU A 253 -11.59 -9.38 -9.75
C GLU A 253 -11.10 -8.26 -10.67
N PHE A 254 -11.10 -8.51 -11.98
CA PHE A 254 -10.72 -7.50 -12.97
C PHE A 254 -11.74 -6.35 -13.00
N ARG A 255 -13.05 -6.70 -13.02
CA ARG A 255 -14.12 -5.69 -12.99
C ARG A 255 -14.07 -4.85 -11.73
N MET A 256 -13.74 -5.46 -10.58
CA MET A 256 -13.53 -4.75 -9.33
C MET A 256 -12.32 -3.78 -9.38
N ALA A 257 -11.24 -4.18 -10.05
CA ALA A 257 -10.11 -3.28 -10.26
C ALA A 257 -10.48 -2.07 -11.15
N TYR A 258 -11.33 -2.28 -12.14
CA TYR A 258 -11.88 -1.19 -12.96
C TYR A 258 -12.80 -0.27 -12.14
N ILE A 259 -13.68 -0.84 -11.31
CA ILE A 259 -14.52 -0.08 -10.38
C ILE A 259 -13.67 0.82 -9.47
N LYS A 260 -12.61 0.28 -8.89
CA LYS A 260 -11.69 1.08 -8.05
C LYS A 260 -11.07 2.24 -8.84
N ALA A 261 -10.63 1.99 -10.07
CA ALA A 261 -10.09 3.04 -10.92
C ALA A 261 -11.13 4.13 -11.28
N LEU A 262 -12.41 3.77 -11.44
CA LEU A 262 -13.50 4.73 -11.64
C LEU A 262 -13.74 5.58 -10.37
N LEU A 263 -13.72 4.95 -9.19
CA LEU A 263 -13.89 5.64 -7.91
C LEU A 263 -12.74 6.61 -7.61
N ASP A 264 -11.50 6.25 -7.96
CA ASP A 264 -10.33 7.11 -7.79
C ASP A 264 -10.43 8.44 -8.59
N VAL A 265 -11.20 8.44 -9.67
CA VAL A 265 -11.49 9.64 -10.48
C VAL A 265 -12.93 10.16 -10.30
N HIS A 266 -13.59 9.78 -9.20
CA HIS A 266 -14.93 10.23 -8.80
C HIS A 266 -16.07 9.90 -9.81
N ARG A 267 -15.91 8.88 -10.64
CA ARG A 267 -16.96 8.39 -11.58
C ARG A 267 -17.88 7.37 -10.88
N THR A 268 -18.56 7.80 -9.84
CA THR A 268 -19.33 6.94 -8.92
C THR A 268 -20.51 6.24 -9.62
N ASP A 269 -21.20 6.91 -10.52
CA ASP A 269 -22.35 6.32 -11.21
C ASP A 269 -21.95 5.12 -12.09
N GLU A 270 -20.83 5.25 -12.81
CA GLU A 270 -20.31 4.15 -13.63
C GLU A 270 -19.78 3.01 -12.75
N ALA A 271 -19.12 3.33 -11.64
CA ALA A 271 -18.68 2.33 -10.68
C ALA A 271 -19.86 1.53 -10.10
N THR A 272 -20.97 2.21 -9.75
CA THR A 272 -22.19 1.57 -9.25
C THR A 272 -22.83 0.66 -10.31
N ALA A 273 -22.87 1.10 -11.57
CA ALA A 273 -23.39 0.28 -12.66
C ALA A 273 -22.58 -1.04 -12.84
N GLU A 274 -21.25 -0.95 -12.74
CA GLU A 274 -20.37 -2.12 -12.82
C GLU A 274 -20.49 -3.04 -11.59
N LEU A 275 -20.74 -2.48 -10.39
CA LEU A 275 -21.03 -3.25 -9.17
C LEU A 275 -22.32 -4.08 -9.35
N GLU A 276 -23.39 -3.52 -9.93
CA GLU A 276 -24.62 -4.23 -10.22
C GLU A 276 -24.39 -5.43 -11.15
N ILE A 277 -23.50 -5.27 -12.13
CA ILE A 277 -23.13 -6.38 -13.02
C ILE A 277 -22.43 -7.50 -12.25
N ILE A 278 -21.50 -7.19 -11.34
CA ILE A 278 -20.85 -8.22 -10.50
C ILE A 278 -21.88 -8.91 -9.62
N LYS A 279 -22.71 -8.15 -8.90
CA LYS A 279 -23.73 -8.71 -7.99
C LYS A 279 -24.71 -9.63 -8.70
N THR A 280 -25.06 -9.31 -9.96
CA THR A 280 -25.96 -10.12 -10.78
C THR A 280 -25.28 -11.38 -11.30
N ARG A 281 -24.06 -11.28 -11.84
CA ARG A 281 -23.36 -12.40 -12.48
C ARG A 281 -22.62 -13.31 -11.50
N SER A 282 -22.19 -12.75 -10.39
CA SER A 282 -21.37 -13.41 -9.37
C SER A 282 -21.83 -13.01 -7.96
N PRO A 283 -23.05 -13.39 -7.54
CA PRO A 283 -23.65 -12.96 -6.27
C PRO A 283 -22.88 -13.42 -5.02
N GLY A 284 -21.96 -14.37 -5.17
CA GLY A 284 -21.06 -14.82 -4.12
C GLY A 284 -19.77 -13.99 -3.99
N TYR A 285 -19.52 -13.01 -4.87
CA TYR A 285 -18.34 -12.16 -4.81
C TYR A 285 -18.54 -11.05 -3.75
N ALA A 286 -18.05 -11.31 -2.55
CA ALA A 286 -18.37 -10.52 -1.34
C ALA A 286 -17.95 -9.04 -1.48
N ASP A 287 -16.76 -8.75 -2.02
CA ASP A 287 -16.21 -7.39 -2.09
C ASP A 287 -17.13 -6.40 -2.82
N ALA A 288 -17.94 -6.88 -3.79
CA ALA A 288 -18.88 -6.02 -4.50
C ALA A 288 -19.97 -5.46 -3.57
N TRP A 289 -20.45 -6.30 -2.64
CA TRP A 289 -21.46 -5.92 -1.66
C TRP A 289 -20.88 -4.94 -0.62
N LEU A 290 -19.63 -5.16 -0.21
CA LEU A 290 -18.93 -4.27 0.74
C LEU A 290 -18.77 -2.86 0.15
N ILE A 291 -18.26 -2.77 -1.08
CA ILE A 291 -17.99 -1.47 -1.71
C ILE A 291 -19.30 -0.75 -2.02
N ASP A 292 -20.31 -1.46 -2.53
CA ASP A 292 -21.62 -0.86 -2.80
C ASP A 292 -22.29 -0.35 -1.51
N GLY A 293 -22.22 -1.13 -0.43
CA GLY A 293 -22.70 -0.71 0.87
C GLY A 293 -21.99 0.53 1.42
N ALA A 294 -20.68 0.62 1.23
CA ALA A 294 -19.89 1.79 1.62
C ALA A 294 -20.26 3.04 0.80
N LEU A 295 -20.45 2.90 -0.51
CA LEU A 295 -20.89 3.99 -1.39
C LEU A 295 -22.31 4.47 -1.03
N ALA A 296 -23.23 3.53 -0.82
CA ALA A 296 -24.60 3.85 -0.39
C ALA A 296 -24.62 4.61 0.96
N LEU A 297 -23.72 4.22 1.90
CA LEU A 297 -23.58 4.94 3.17
C LEU A 297 -23.04 6.36 2.96
N GLN A 298 -22.05 6.54 2.11
CA GLN A 298 -21.51 7.85 1.76
C GLN A 298 -22.58 8.74 1.13
N MET A 299 -23.45 8.18 0.28
CA MET A 299 -24.59 8.88 -0.32
C MET A 299 -25.78 9.04 0.63
N LYS A 300 -25.63 8.66 1.91
CA LYS A 300 -26.71 8.70 2.94
C LYS A 300 -27.94 7.84 2.60
N GLN A 301 -27.80 6.86 1.72
CA GLN A 301 -28.85 5.89 1.36
C GLN A 301 -28.89 4.74 2.39
N LEU A 302 -29.22 5.06 3.64
CA LEU A 302 -29.05 4.16 4.78
C LEU A 302 -29.73 2.78 4.62
N PRO A 303 -30.96 2.66 4.06
CA PRO A 303 -31.59 1.35 3.87
C PRO A 303 -30.80 0.46 2.89
N LEU A 304 -30.33 1.03 1.78
CA LEU A 304 -29.54 0.32 0.79
C LEU A 304 -28.18 -0.10 1.38
N ALA A 305 -27.50 0.84 2.05
CA ALA A 305 -26.22 0.57 2.70
C ALA A 305 -26.32 -0.62 3.68
N GLU A 306 -27.35 -0.63 4.52
CA GLU A 306 -27.59 -1.71 5.48
C GLU A 306 -27.82 -3.05 4.78
N GLN A 307 -28.63 -3.08 3.73
CA GLN A 307 -28.91 -4.29 2.94
C GLN A 307 -27.63 -4.86 2.31
N GLN A 308 -26.81 -4.01 1.68
CA GLN A 308 -25.59 -4.45 1.00
C GLN A 308 -24.54 -4.95 2.00
N LEU A 309 -24.32 -4.22 3.10
CA LEU A 309 -23.39 -4.60 4.14
C LEU A 309 -23.81 -5.88 4.87
N GLN A 310 -25.13 -6.06 5.10
CA GLN A 310 -25.63 -7.30 5.66
C GLN A 310 -25.37 -8.48 4.73
N ARG A 311 -25.60 -8.30 3.42
CA ARG A 311 -25.32 -9.35 2.44
C ARG A 311 -23.83 -9.71 2.40
N TYR A 312 -22.95 -8.71 2.50
CA TYR A 312 -21.50 -8.96 2.65
C TYR A 312 -21.20 -9.82 3.87
N LEU A 313 -21.72 -9.43 5.05
CA LEU A 313 -21.53 -10.17 6.29
C LEU A 313 -22.01 -11.62 6.18
N ASP A 314 -23.20 -11.83 5.60
CA ASP A 314 -23.76 -13.18 5.40
C ASP A 314 -22.84 -14.06 4.53
N LEU A 315 -22.13 -13.47 3.56
CA LEU A 315 -21.21 -14.19 2.68
C LEU A 315 -19.89 -14.57 3.35
N VAL A 316 -19.42 -13.77 4.31
CA VAL A 316 -18.08 -13.99 4.94
C VAL A 316 -18.15 -14.63 6.33
N GLU A 317 -19.32 -14.70 6.98
CA GLU A 317 -19.48 -15.27 8.32
C GLU A 317 -19.44 -16.81 8.38
N GLY A 318 -19.44 -17.49 7.26
CA GLY A 318 -19.45 -18.96 7.21
C GLY A 318 -18.12 -19.66 7.53
N GLN A 319 -17.01 -18.91 7.74
CA GLN A 319 -15.70 -19.49 8.01
C GLN A 319 -15.18 -19.06 9.40
N PRO A 320 -14.49 -19.97 10.14
CA PRO A 320 -13.83 -19.61 11.39
C PRO A 320 -12.81 -18.48 11.18
N LEU A 321 -12.71 -17.56 12.15
CA LEU A 321 -11.90 -16.34 12.05
C LEU A 321 -10.40 -16.59 11.84
N ASP A 322 -9.87 -17.63 12.48
CA ASP A 322 -8.48 -18.07 12.37
C ASP A 322 -8.11 -18.61 10.98
N GLN A 323 -9.13 -19.02 10.21
CA GLN A 323 -8.98 -19.52 8.83
C GLN A 323 -9.27 -18.45 7.77
N GLN A 324 -9.80 -17.29 8.15
CA GLN A 324 -10.06 -16.20 7.22
C GLN A 324 -8.78 -15.48 6.80
N ALA A 325 -8.69 -15.17 5.50
CA ALA A 325 -7.62 -14.34 4.97
C ALA A 325 -7.63 -12.93 5.62
N PRO A 326 -6.48 -12.26 5.77
CA PRO A 326 -6.39 -10.93 6.38
C PRO A 326 -7.31 -9.89 5.73
N GLU A 327 -7.51 -10.01 4.41
CA GLU A 327 -8.39 -9.12 3.62
C GLU A 327 -9.84 -9.27 4.05
N ILE A 328 -10.32 -10.50 4.25
CA ILE A 328 -11.69 -10.79 4.69
C ILE A 328 -11.92 -10.24 6.10
N ARG A 329 -10.95 -10.43 7.02
CA ARG A 329 -11.04 -9.89 8.39
C ARG A 329 -11.13 -8.37 8.40
N ARG A 330 -10.34 -7.68 7.56
CA ARG A 330 -10.40 -6.21 7.42
C ARG A 330 -11.73 -5.75 6.82
N GLY A 331 -12.19 -6.40 5.75
CA GLY A 331 -13.49 -6.10 5.15
C GLY A 331 -14.65 -6.31 6.12
N ARG A 332 -14.60 -7.39 6.93
CA ARG A 332 -15.60 -7.66 7.97
C ARG A 332 -15.61 -6.58 9.06
N ALA A 333 -14.45 -6.17 9.55
CA ALA A 333 -14.34 -5.07 10.50
C ALA A 333 -14.90 -3.76 9.92
N GLN A 334 -14.58 -3.44 8.67
CA GLN A 334 -15.12 -2.27 7.97
C GLN A 334 -16.65 -2.33 7.84
N ALA A 335 -17.21 -3.47 7.45
CA ALA A 335 -18.66 -3.65 7.36
C ALA A 335 -19.35 -3.47 8.72
N LEU A 336 -18.83 -4.07 9.78
CA LEU A 336 -19.36 -3.94 11.14
C LEU A 336 -19.32 -2.50 11.64
N MET A 337 -18.22 -1.79 11.42
CA MET A 337 -18.10 -0.37 11.76
C MET A 337 -19.07 0.51 10.96
N SER A 338 -19.30 0.18 9.67
CA SER A 338 -20.27 0.89 8.84
C SER A 338 -21.71 0.61 9.28
N MET A 339 -22.05 -0.63 9.68
CA MET A 339 -23.35 -0.97 10.27
C MET A 339 -23.59 -0.21 11.59
N ALA A 340 -22.56 -0.08 12.42
CA ALA A 340 -22.62 0.73 13.63
C ALA A 340 -22.87 2.21 13.31
N GLN A 341 -22.25 2.74 12.25
CA GLN A 341 -22.48 4.11 11.81
C GLN A 341 -23.92 4.33 11.32
N ILE A 342 -24.48 3.40 10.57
CA ILE A 342 -25.89 3.45 10.15
C ILE A 342 -26.79 3.48 11.37
N ALA A 343 -26.54 2.63 12.37
CA ALA A 343 -27.30 2.59 13.60
C ALA A 343 -27.21 3.92 14.40
N GLN A 344 -26.02 4.54 14.47
CA GLN A 344 -25.85 5.86 15.11
C GLN A 344 -26.62 6.96 14.35
N LEU A 345 -26.56 6.98 13.00
CA LEU A 345 -27.31 7.94 12.19
C LEU A 345 -28.82 7.81 12.38
N ARG A 346 -29.29 6.60 12.67
CA ARG A 346 -30.69 6.30 13.02
C ARG A 346 -31.01 6.51 14.50
N LYS A 347 -30.07 7.01 15.29
CA LYS A 347 -30.20 7.19 16.75
C LYS A 347 -30.56 5.89 17.49
N GLN A 348 -29.91 4.78 17.13
CA GLN A 348 -30.05 3.44 17.72
C GLN A 348 -28.74 3.00 18.39
N PRO A 349 -28.35 3.61 19.55
CA PRO A 349 -27.04 3.41 20.14
C PRO A 349 -26.80 1.96 20.59
N GLU A 350 -27.84 1.23 21.02
CA GLU A 350 -27.73 -0.17 21.45
C GLU A 350 -27.37 -1.07 20.28
N LYS A 351 -27.94 -0.83 19.10
CA LYS A 351 -27.58 -1.56 17.89
C LYS A 351 -26.17 -1.20 17.40
N ALA A 352 -25.79 0.06 17.54
CA ALA A 352 -24.43 0.50 17.18
C ALA A 352 -23.40 -0.21 18.09
N ASP A 353 -23.63 -0.27 19.39
CA ASP A 353 -22.77 -0.99 20.33
C ASP A 353 -22.68 -2.49 19.98
N ALA A 354 -23.82 -3.14 19.69
CA ALA A 354 -23.85 -4.54 19.31
C ALA A 354 -23.03 -4.85 18.05
N TRP A 355 -23.05 -3.97 17.05
CA TRP A 355 -22.21 -4.13 15.86
C TRP A 355 -20.72 -3.96 16.16
N LEU A 356 -20.36 -2.97 16.97
CA LEU A 356 -18.97 -2.70 17.35
C LEU A 356 -18.36 -3.80 18.23
N GLN A 357 -19.18 -4.46 19.06
CA GLN A 357 -18.74 -5.62 19.86
C GLN A 357 -18.23 -6.79 19.02
N ARG A 358 -18.73 -6.94 17.79
CA ARG A 358 -18.35 -8.01 16.87
C ARG A 358 -17.05 -7.74 16.11
N VAL A 359 -16.47 -6.55 16.27
CA VAL A 359 -15.19 -6.21 15.63
C VAL A 359 -14.06 -6.89 16.39
N ASP A 360 -13.39 -7.83 15.74
CA ASP A 360 -12.36 -8.70 16.30
C ASP A 360 -11.02 -8.65 15.53
N ASN A 361 -10.97 -7.92 14.39
CA ASN A 361 -9.71 -7.69 13.68
C ASN A 361 -8.74 -6.89 14.57
N PRO A 362 -7.54 -7.43 14.86
CA PRO A 362 -6.58 -6.80 15.76
C PRO A 362 -6.27 -5.34 15.48
N ASP A 363 -6.23 -4.96 14.21
CA ASP A 363 -5.88 -3.59 13.78
C ASP A 363 -7.04 -2.59 13.98
N ASP A 364 -8.27 -3.08 14.15
CA ASP A 364 -9.48 -2.27 14.21
C ASP A 364 -10.18 -2.30 15.59
N VAL A 365 -9.85 -3.31 16.44
CA VAL A 365 -10.48 -3.48 17.77
C VAL A 365 -10.39 -2.21 18.60
N LEU A 366 -9.21 -1.57 18.71
CA LEU A 366 -9.05 -0.37 19.51
C LEU A 366 -10.00 0.76 19.07
N ARG A 367 -10.08 1.00 17.75
CA ARG A 367 -10.99 2.01 17.18
C ARG A 367 -12.47 1.69 17.46
N ALA A 368 -12.83 0.41 17.36
CA ALA A 368 -14.18 -0.03 17.67
C ALA A 368 -14.52 0.17 19.15
N GLN A 369 -13.59 -0.17 20.06
CA GLN A 369 -13.79 0.01 21.51
C GLN A 369 -13.87 1.50 21.90
N ILE A 370 -13.04 2.36 21.29
CA ILE A 370 -13.14 3.82 21.48
C ILE A 370 -14.52 4.32 21.07
N ARG A 371 -15.04 3.86 19.92
CA ARG A 371 -16.36 4.27 19.44
C ARG A 371 -17.49 3.77 20.36
N ARG A 372 -17.36 2.54 20.88
CA ARG A 372 -18.26 2.01 21.92
C ARG A 372 -18.25 2.87 23.18
N ALA A 373 -17.05 3.20 23.65
CA ALA A 373 -16.88 4.07 24.82
C ALA A 373 -17.54 5.44 24.61
N SER A 374 -17.40 6.03 23.43
CA SER A 374 -18.10 7.28 23.11
C SER A 374 -19.62 7.15 23.19
N ILE A 375 -20.20 6.04 22.68
CA ILE A 375 -21.64 5.75 22.78
C ILE A 375 -22.05 5.60 24.27
N MET A 376 -21.29 4.84 25.06
CA MET A 376 -21.55 4.63 26.48
C MET A 376 -21.53 5.95 27.27
N ALA A 377 -20.54 6.81 27.00
CA ALA A 377 -20.44 8.13 27.62
C ALA A 377 -21.65 9.02 27.30
N GLN A 378 -22.14 8.99 26.05
CA GLN A 378 -23.35 9.70 25.64
C GLN A 378 -24.61 9.19 26.33
N GLN A 379 -24.61 7.92 26.76
CA GLN A 379 -25.68 7.31 27.55
C GLN A 379 -25.53 7.56 29.07
N GLY A 380 -24.57 8.38 29.49
CA GLY A 380 -24.33 8.68 30.92
C GLY A 380 -23.46 7.65 31.65
N ARG A 381 -22.89 6.66 30.94
CA ARG A 381 -22.05 5.60 31.50
C ARG A 381 -20.55 5.95 31.34
N LEU A 382 -20.19 7.15 31.84
CA LEU A 382 -18.85 7.72 31.60
C LEU A 382 -17.72 6.85 32.17
N GLU A 383 -17.82 6.42 33.43
CA GLU A 383 -16.72 5.68 34.06
C GLU A 383 -16.52 4.30 33.43
N GLU A 384 -17.58 3.66 32.98
CA GLU A 384 -17.49 2.41 32.22
C GLU A 384 -16.83 2.64 30.84
N ALA A 385 -17.14 3.77 30.18
CA ALA A 385 -16.54 4.15 28.91
C ALA A 385 -15.02 4.36 29.04
N LEU A 386 -14.60 5.10 30.06
CA LEU A 386 -13.18 5.34 30.33
C LEU A 386 -12.45 4.04 30.70
N ALA A 387 -13.06 3.20 31.53
CA ALA A 387 -12.52 1.88 31.89
C ALA A 387 -12.36 0.98 30.64
N LEU A 388 -13.33 1.02 29.71
CA LEU A 388 -13.27 0.24 28.47
C LEU A 388 -12.05 0.64 27.62
N ILE A 389 -11.78 1.94 27.44
CA ILE A 389 -10.62 2.41 26.68
C ILE A 389 -9.33 2.02 27.40
N ASN A 390 -9.23 2.26 28.70
CA ASN A 390 -8.02 2.01 29.47
C ASN A 390 -7.65 0.53 29.53
N SER A 391 -8.63 -0.38 29.50
CA SER A 391 -8.42 -1.83 29.49
C SER A 391 -7.88 -2.37 28.16
N GLN A 392 -7.88 -1.58 27.09
CA GLN A 392 -7.40 -2.05 25.79
C GLN A 392 -5.87 -2.19 25.76
N VAL A 393 -5.41 -3.30 25.19
CA VAL A 393 -3.97 -3.58 25.02
C VAL A 393 -3.38 -2.68 23.94
N GLU A 394 -2.29 -2.03 24.24
CA GLU A 394 -1.48 -1.27 23.28
C GLU A 394 -0.58 -2.24 22.50
N ARG A 395 -0.73 -2.26 21.18
CA ARG A 395 -0.01 -3.16 20.26
C ARG A 395 1.04 -2.44 19.46
N ALA A 396 0.87 -1.13 19.28
CA ALA A 396 1.75 -0.26 18.52
C ALA A 396 1.96 1.06 19.28
N GLU A 397 3.06 1.74 19.01
CA GLU A 397 3.39 3.03 19.63
C GLU A 397 2.25 4.08 19.52
N PRO A 398 1.52 4.20 18.40
CA PRO A 398 0.41 5.17 18.31
C PRO A 398 -0.82 4.83 19.16
N ASP A 399 -0.95 3.61 19.67
CA ASP A 399 -2.15 3.19 20.40
C ASP A 399 -2.34 3.95 21.71
N ALA A 400 -1.26 4.21 22.44
CA ALA A 400 -1.28 4.99 23.67
C ALA A 400 -1.79 6.43 23.43
N ALA A 401 -1.30 7.07 22.37
CA ALA A 401 -1.74 8.39 21.97
C ALA A 401 -3.23 8.39 21.54
N LEU A 402 -3.66 7.37 20.80
CA LEU A 402 -5.04 7.22 20.35
C LEU A 402 -6.00 7.01 21.52
N LYS A 403 -5.66 6.18 22.49
CA LYS A 403 -6.44 5.98 23.73
C LYS A 403 -6.60 7.28 24.51
N ARG A 404 -5.49 7.99 24.72
CA ARG A 404 -5.48 9.27 25.44
C ARG A 404 -6.33 10.32 24.74
N ALA A 405 -6.15 10.49 23.42
CA ALA A 405 -6.96 11.42 22.64
C ALA A 405 -8.45 11.10 22.73
N ALA A 406 -8.83 9.82 22.74
CA ALA A 406 -10.21 9.38 22.89
C ALA A 406 -10.76 9.70 24.30
N VAL A 407 -9.99 9.46 25.36
CA VAL A 407 -10.38 9.82 26.74
C VAL A 407 -10.59 11.32 26.86
N VAL A 408 -9.62 12.12 26.39
CA VAL A 408 -9.71 13.58 26.41
C VAL A 408 -10.93 14.08 25.61
N GLN A 409 -11.18 13.51 24.42
CA GLN A 409 -12.33 13.88 23.61
C GLN A 409 -13.66 13.56 24.32
N ILE A 410 -13.81 12.37 24.90
CA ILE A 410 -15.00 11.99 25.67
C ILE A 410 -15.22 12.96 26.84
N LEU A 411 -14.17 13.31 27.59
CA LEU A 411 -14.27 14.26 28.69
C LEU A 411 -14.67 15.66 28.22
N LYS A 412 -14.14 16.12 27.08
CA LYS A 412 -14.51 17.39 26.44
C LYS A 412 -15.99 17.40 26.01
N ASP A 413 -16.48 16.30 25.40
CA ASP A 413 -17.87 16.15 24.95
C ASP A 413 -18.84 16.17 26.13
N GLN A 414 -18.43 15.63 27.28
CA GLN A 414 -19.17 15.68 28.56
C GLN A 414 -18.95 16.98 29.32
N LYS A 415 -18.23 17.97 28.78
CA LYS A 415 -17.87 19.26 29.40
C LYS A 415 -17.09 19.13 30.72
N LEU A 416 -16.40 18.02 30.93
CA LEU A 416 -15.57 17.75 32.10
C LEU A 416 -14.14 18.24 31.85
N PHE A 417 -14.03 19.55 31.59
CA PHE A 417 -12.76 20.17 31.14
C PHE A 417 -11.66 20.10 32.20
N ASP A 418 -11.97 20.11 33.49
CA ASP A 418 -10.97 19.92 34.56
C ASP A 418 -10.31 18.54 34.46
N ARG A 419 -11.10 17.48 34.29
CA ARG A 419 -10.55 16.12 34.11
C ARG A 419 -9.76 16.00 32.82
N ALA A 420 -10.23 16.60 31.71
CA ALA A 420 -9.49 16.61 30.44
C ALA A 420 -8.14 17.33 30.57
N ARG A 421 -8.09 18.46 31.31
CA ARG A 421 -6.84 19.16 31.62
C ARG A 421 -5.88 18.27 32.40
N ASP A 422 -6.35 17.58 33.43
CA ASP A 422 -5.51 16.74 34.29
C ASP A 422 -4.92 15.56 33.51
N GLU A 423 -5.69 14.92 32.61
CA GLU A 423 -5.20 13.89 31.68
C GLU A 423 -4.12 14.43 30.74
N LEU A 424 -4.34 15.62 30.16
CA LEU A 424 -3.38 16.24 29.27
C LEU A 424 -2.09 16.66 30.01
N LYS A 425 -2.20 17.20 31.24
CA LYS A 425 -1.03 17.52 32.07
C LYS A 425 -0.22 16.28 32.41
N ALA A 426 -0.87 15.18 32.77
CA ALA A 426 -0.20 13.91 33.05
C ALA A 426 0.55 13.39 31.81
N ALA A 427 -0.06 13.53 30.62
CA ALA A 427 0.58 13.15 29.37
C ALA A 427 1.79 14.04 29.02
N MET A 428 1.70 15.34 29.24
CA MET A 428 2.80 16.27 28.99
C MET A 428 4.00 16.05 29.93
N LEU A 429 3.80 15.50 31.13
CA LEU A 429 4.92 15.09 31.99
C LEU A 429 5.75 13.94 31.36
N GLN A 430 5.12 13.08 30.57
CA GLN A 430 5.79 11.97 29.88
C GLN A 430 6.37 12.40 28.52
N SER A 431 5.76 13.38 27.87
CA SER A 431 6.15 13.89 26.54
C SER A 431 6.08 15.42 26.52
N PRO A 432 7.05 16.12 27.15
CA PRO A 432 7.03 17.58 27.31
C PRO A 432 7.07 18.36 25.99
N ASP A 433 7.67 17.79 24.95
CA ASP A 433 7.87 18.40 23.64
C ASP A 433 6.76 18.06 22.63
N ASP A 434 5.71 17.34 23.06
CA ASP A 434 4.59 17.00 22.22
C ASP A 434 3.70 18.21 21.96
N ALA A 435 3.78 18.75 20.75
CA ALA A 435 3.05 19.93 20.34
C ALA A 435 1.53 19.74 20.30
N ASP A 436 1.07 18.54 19.97
CA ASP A 436 -0.36 18.25 19.88
C ASP A 436 -0.98 18.23 21.30
N LEU A 437 -0.28 17.66 22.27
CA LEU A 437 -0.67 17.71 23.68
C LEU A 437 -0.71 19.14 24.23
N ALA A 438 0.33 19.94 23.89
CA ALA A 438 0.39 21.33 24.32
C ALA A 438 -0.76 22.17 23.72
N TYR A 439 -1.10 21.93 22.45
CA TYR A 439 -2.23 22.58 21.78
C TYR A 439 -3.56 22.19 22.42
N ASP A 440 -3.81 20.88 22.60
CA ASP A 440 -5.03 20.40 23.25
C ASP A 440 -5.18 20.94 24.67
N LEU A 441 -4.09 20.98 25.44
CA LEU A 441 -4.09 21.58 26.78
C LEU A 441 -4.40 23.07 26.76
N ALA A 442 -3.85 23.81 25.78
CA ALA A 442 -4.17 25.23 25.62
C ALA A 442 -5.67 25.43 25.36
N MET A 443 -6.26 24.63 24.46
CA MET A 443 -7.68 24.73 24.11
C MET A 443 -8.60 24.33 25.28
N VAL A 444 -8.18 23.36 26.10
CA VAL A 444 -8.93 22.99 27.31
C VAL A 444 -8.84 24.11 28.36
N ASN A 445 -7.66 24.73 28.57
CA ASN A 445 -7.51 25.88 29.47
C ASN A 445 -8.35 27.07 29.00
N GLU A 446 -8.49 27.28 27.68
CA GLU A 446 -9.41 28.28 27.13
C GLU A 446 -10.86 28.05 27.60
N LYS A 447 -11.33 26.81 27.53
CA LYS A 447 -12.70 26.45 27.97
C LYS A 447 -12.90 26.59 29.48
N LEU A 448 -11.84 26.43 30.26
CA LEU A 448 -11.83 26.66 31.70
C LEU A 448 -11.67 28.15 32.10
N GLY A 449 -11.35 29.01 31.13
CA GLY A 449 -11.11 30.44 31.39
C GLY A 449 -9.71 30.75 31.92
N ASP A 450 -8.79 29.76 31.95
CA ASP A 450 -7.39 29.97 32.29
C ASP A 450 -6.63 30.49 31.07
N LEU A 451 -6.88 31.76 30.76
CA LEU A 451 -6.32 32.43 29.58
C LEU A 451 -4.80 32.66 29.69
N VAL A 452 -4.28 32.74 30.90
CA VAL A 452 -2.84 32.94 31.12
C VAL A 452 -2.08 31.69 30.69
N GLU A 453 -2.53 30.53 31.14
CA GLU A 453 -1.89 29.26 30.78
C GLU A 453 -2.12 28.92 29.29
N MET A 454 -3.32 29.17 28.76
CA MET A 454 -3.61 29.03 27.33
C MET A 454 -2.61 29.84 26.48
N GLU A 455 -2.46 31.12 26.78
CA GLU A 455 -1.55 32.02 26.04
C GLU A 455 -0.11 31.58 26.18
N ARG A 456 0.32 31.18 27.38
CA ARG A 456 1.68 30.67 27.62
C ARG A 456 2.00 29.47 26.72
N LEU A 457 1.07 28.49 26.65
CA LEU A 457 1.22 27.29 25.83
C LEU A 457 1.25 27.61 24.34
N LEU A 458 0.30 28.43 23.84
CA LEU A 458 0.25 28.77 22.42
C LEU A 458 1.47 29.60 21.98
N ARG A 459 1.98 30.52 22.81
CA ARG A 459 3.23 31.25 22.51
C ARG A 459 4.44 30.31 22.51
N GLY A 460 4.46 29.31 23.40
CA GLY A 460 5.48 28.27 23.38
C GLY A 460 5.46 27.45 22.08
N LEU A 461 4.28 27.09 21.61
CA LEU A 461 4.09 26.39 20.32
C LEU A 461 4.52 27.25 19.12
N ILE A 462 4.14 28.54 19.10
CA ILE A 462 4.58 29.48 18.07
C ILE A 462 6.11 29.59 18.01
N ALA A 463 6.76 29.65 19.17
CA ALA A 463 8.24 29.71 19.24
C ALA A 463 8.90 28.40 18.79
N ALA A 464 8.33 27.25 19.14
CA ALA A 464 8.87 25.93 18.79
C ALA A 464 8.58 25.55 17.32
N LYS A 465 7.40 25.93 16.78
CA LYS A 465 6.93 25.61 15.43
C LYS A 465 6.43 26.88 14.72
N PRO A 466 7.29 27.79 14.32
CA PRO A 466 6.89 29.08 13.75
C PRO A 466 6.21 28.99 12.36
N GLN A 467 6.17 27.80 11.77
CA GLN A 467 5.49 27.52 10.50
C GLN A 467 4.12 26.83 10.69
N ASP A 468 3.67 26.63 11.92
CA ASP A 468 2.36 26.04 12.20
C ASP A 468 1.29 27.12 12.31
N PRO A 469 0.33 27.23 11.37
CA PRO A 469 -0.70 28.27 11.38
C PRO A 469 -1.70 28.12 12.53
N HIS A 470 -1.87 26.90 13.08
CA HIS A 470 -2.93 26.62 14.04
C HIS A 470 -2.73 27.35 15.38
N ALA A 471 -1.50 27.38 15.89
CA ALA A 471 -1.21 28.07 17.15
C ALA A 471 -1.41 29.60 17.03
N TYR A 472 -1.02 30.20 15.92
CA TYR A 472 -1.27 31.62 15.63
C TYR A 472 -2.77 31.91 15.55
N ASN A 473 -3.51 31.09 14.79
CA ASN A 473 -4.95 31.28 14.63
C ASN A 473 -5.69 31.11 15.97
N ALA A 474 -5.35 30.08 16.75
CA ALA A 474 -6.00 29.83 18.04
C ALA A 474 -5.79 30.98 19.02
N LEU A 475 -4.55 31.48 19.15
CA LEU A 475 -4.26 32.62 20.03
C LEU A 475 -4.97 33.89 19.53
N GLY A 476 -4.85 34.18 18.25
CA GLY A 476 -5.46 35.35 17.64
C GLY A 476 -6.99 35.35 17.76
N TYR A 477 -7.64 34.21 17.46
CA TYR A 477 -9.09 34.07 17.62
C TYR A 477 -9.54 34.25 19.09
N SER A 478 -8.84 33.62 20.02
CA SER A 478 -9.16 33.73 21.46
C SER A 478 -9.06 35.17 21.96
N LEU A 479 -8.06 35.93 21.50
CA LEU A 479 -7.94 37.34 21.83
C LEU A 479 -9.05 38.19 21.18
N ALA A 480 -9.36 37.96 19.90
CA ALA A 480 -10.41 38.68 19.17
C ALA A 480 -11.79 38.42 19.77
N ASP A 481 -12.13 37.21 20.10
CA ASP A 481 -13.41 36.81 20.67
C ASP A 481 -13.69 37.55 21.99
N ARG A 482 -12.67 37.77 22.79
CA ARG A 482 -12.74 38.49 24.07
C ARG A 482 -12.50 39.98 23.99
N LYS A 483 -12.33 40.54 22.79
CA LYS A 483 -11.96 41.94 22.54
C LYS A 483 -10.67 42.36 23.26
N LEU A 484 -9.71 41.44 23.40
CA LEU A 484 -8.43 41.70 24.02
C LEU A 484 -7.38 41.92 22.93
N ARG A 485 -6.61 42.99 23.06
CA ARG A 485 -5.45 43.27 22.16
C ARG A 485 -5.79 43.04 20.68
N LEU A 486 -6.90 43.58 20.20
CA LEU A 486 -7.42 43.36 18.83
C LEU A 486 -6.37 43.58 17.72
N PRO A 487 -5.44 44.58 17.79
CA PRO A 487 -4.39 44.71 16.78
C PRO A 487 -3.46 43.50 16.74
N GLU A 488 -3.07 42.96 17.91
CA GLU A 488 -2.26 41.74 18.00
C GLU A 488 -3.02 40.50 17.52
N ALA A 489 -4.30 40.38 17.90
CA ALA A 489 -5.16 39.29 17.44
C ALA A 489 -5.22 39.21 15.92
N LYS A 490 -5.43 40.35 15.28
CA LYS A 490 -5.46 40.49 13.82
C LYS A 490 -4.11 40.15 13.19
N GLN A 491 -2.99 40.59 13.77
CA GLN A 491 -1.66 40.27 13.28
C GLN A 491 -1.38 38.75 13.35
N LEU A 492 -1.73 38.10 14.45
CA LEU A 492 -1.56 36.64 14.61
C LEU A 492 -2.39 35.85 13.58
N ILE A 493 -3.67 36.21 13.37
CA ILE A 493 -4.52 35.53 12.40
C ILE A 493 -4.04 35.78 10.97
N THR A 494 -3.58 37.01 10.67
CA THR A 494 -2.99 37.31 9.37
C THR A 494 -1.76 36.48 9.11
N GLN A 495 -0.88 36.33 10.10
CA GLN A 495 0.29 35.45 10.01
C GLN A 495 -0.13 33.97 9.77
N ALA A 496 -1.18 33.49 10.46
CA ALA A 496 -1.73 32.17 10.21
C ALA A 496 -2.22 32.01 8.77
N LEU A 497 -2.89 33.04 8.23
CA LEU A 497 -3.41 33.03 6.85
C LEU A 497 -2.27 33.08 5.80
N GLU A 498 -1.16 33.76 6.10
CA GLU A 498 0.04 33.76 5.26
C GLU A 498 0.69 32.36 5.20
N LEU A 499 0.69 31.63 6.33
CA LEU A 499 1.20 30.26 6.42
C LEU A 499 0.27 29.22 5.76
N ALA A 500 -1.05 29.49 5.75
CA ALA A 500 -2.07 28.63 5.13
C ALA A 500 -3.00 29.47 4.22
N PRO A 501 -2.53 29.90 3.04
CA PRO A 501 -3.32 30.75 2.16
C PRO A 501 -4.62 30.10 1.70
N GLY A 502 -5.72 30.83 1.85
CA GLY A 502 -7.04 30.36 1.41
C GLY A 502 -7.72 29.38 2.37
N ASP A 503 -7.18 29.13 3.55
CA ASP A 503 -7.86 28.31 4.56
C ASP A 503 -9.17 29.01 5.01
N PRO A 504 -10.35 28.38 4.83
CA PRO A 504 -11.62 29.01 5.12
C PRO A 504 -11.84 29.27 6.62
N TYR A 505 -11.30 28.43 7.51
CA TYR A 505 -11.45 28.60 8.96
C TYR A 505 -10.58 29.73 9.49
N ILE A 506 -9.36 29.89 8.98
CA ILE A 506 -8.48 31.00 9.34
C ILE A 506 -9.03 32.32 8.74
N THR A 507 -9.60 32.24 7.52
CA THR A 507 -10.27 33.38 6.90
C THR A 507 -11.49 33.82 7.72
N ASP A 508 -12.29 32.89 8.25
CA ASP A 508 -13.41 33.18 9.16
C ASP A 508 -12.93 33.83 10.46
N SER A 509 -11.85 33.29 11.05
CA SER A 509 -11.22 33.87 12.24
C SER A 509 -10.76 35.34 12.01
N LEU A 510 -10.20 35.62 10.83
CA LEU A 510 -9.80 36.98 10.47
C LEU A 510 -11.03 37.91 10.30
N ALA A 511 -12.08 37.40 9.67
CA ALA A 511 -13.33 38.10 9.54
C ALA A 511 -13.94 38.45 10.91
N TRP A 512 -13.88 37.49 11.86
CA TRP A 512 -14.32 37.75 13.23
C TRP A 512 -13.49 38.83 13.91
N ALA A 513 -12.17 38.82 13.77
CA ALA A 513 -11.27 39.83 14.32
C ALA A 513 -11.56 41.22 13.70
N GLU A 514 -11.85 41.32 12.40
CA GLU A 514 -12.27 42.58 11.73
C GLU A 514 -13.62 43.08 12.26
N PHE A 515 -14.60 42.19 12.41
CA PHE A 515 -15.89 42.51 12.99
C PHE A 515 -15.76 43.05 14.43
N ARG A 516 -14.97 42.36 15.26
CA ARG A 516 -14.72 42.79 16.65
C ARG A 516 -13.98 44.11 16.75
N SER A 517 -13.25 44.49 15.67
CA SER A 517 -12.55 45.76 15.54
C SER A 517 -13.43 46.88 14.95
N GLY A 518 -14.66 46.57 14.51
CA GLY A 518 -15.62 47.52 13.92
C GLY A 518 -15.51 47.64 12.40
N ASN A 519 -14.68 46.84 11.73
CA ASN A 519 -14.46 46.86 10.27
C ASN A 519 -15.47 45.96 9.56
N ASN A 520 -16.76 46.30 9.61
CA ASN A 520 -17.85 45.41 9.18
C ASN A 520 -17.81 45.08 7.68
N ASP A 521 -17.39 46.00 6.82
CA ASP A 521 -17.32 45.77 5.36
C ASP A 521 -16.25 44.72 5.03
N GLU A 522 -15.08 44.80 5.65
CA GLU A 522 -14.02 43.85 5.46
C GLU A 522 -14.36 42.47 6.08
N ALA A 523 -14.99 42.46 7.24
CA ALA A 523 -15.51 41.24 7.85
C ALA A 523 -16.48 40.51 6.92
N LEU A 524 -17.43 41.23 6.32
CA LEU A 524 -18.40 40.68 5.37
C LEU A 524 -17.71 40.11 4.12
N ARG A 525 -16.73 40.83 3.57
CA ARG A 525 -15.97 40.38 2.41
C ARG A 525 -15.23 39.07 2.67
N LEU A 526 -14.58 38.95 3.84
CA LEU A 526 -13.85 37.77 4.26
C LEU A 526 -14.80 36.58 4.49
N LEU A 527 -15.93 36.77 5.20
CA LEU A 527 -16.95 35.76 5.40
C LEU A 527 -17.51 35.21 4.08
N GLN A 528 -17.81 36.12 3.11
CA GLN A 528 -18.25 35.69 1.79
C GLN A 528 -17.19 34.83 1.06
N SER A 529 -15.92 35.19 1.22
CA SER A 529 -14.81 34.40 0.65
C SER A 529 -14.70 33.01 1.29
N ALA A 530 -14.76 32.93 2.63
CA ALA A 530 -14.72 31.70 3.35
C ALA A 530 -15.90 30.77 2.99
N PHE A 531 -17.12 31.34 2.97
CA PHE A 531 -18.33 30.61 2.58
C PHE A 531 -18.29 30.08 1.13
N LYS A 532 -17.74 30.86 0.19
CA LYS A 532 -17.58 30.43 -1.21
C LYS A 532 -16.63 29.26 -1.32
N SER A 533 -15.59 29.21 -0.51
CA SER A 533 -14.60 28.13 -0.49
C SER A 533 -15.16 26.87 0.18
N LYS A 534 -16.00 27.03 1.20
CA LYS A 534 -16.61 25.95 1.96
C LYS A 534 -17.98 26.34 2.52
N PRO A 535 -19.06 26.08 1.77
CA PRO A 535 -20.42 26.47 2.17
C PRO A 535 -20.92 25.83 3.47
N ASP A 536 -20.35 24.70 3.86
CA ASP A 536 -20.72 23.92 5.04
C ASP A 536 -19.77 24.14 6.25
N ALA A 537 -18.90 25.14 6.21
CA ALA A 537 -17.94 25.43 7.28
C ALA A 537 -18.60 26.19 8.45
#